data_41321164d68b9f9341c45663a2b61767
#
_entry.id   41321164d68b9f9341c45663a2b61767
#
_cell.length_a   1.000
_cell.length_b   1.000
_cell.length_c   1.000
_cell.angle_alpha   90.00
_cell.angle_beta   90.00
_cell.angle_gamma   90.00
#
_symmetry.space_group_name_H-M   'P 1'
#
loop_
_entity.id
_entity.type
_entity.pdbx_description
1 polymer ?
#
loop_
_entity_poly.entity_id
_entity_poly.type
_entity_poly.pdbx_seq_one_letter_code
_entity_poly.pdbx_strand_id
1 'polypeptide(L)'
;VILSSTTGHQYFKDDMKMDQDFSPLSIFTLNQKQKQNAFSEELAIKSNTRNNYQWSFGLYGFYDDLHTDGPVDFKEDGIKTVLQPVFDQLKKDHPKMPYLKILDDHLYIPGSFDTPSYGLALYHQSTYNNLFPEGLSITAGIRLDYEKQKMDYNSEAKMRMGFGFVENGPVIDI
;
A
#
# COMPACT_ATOMS: atom_id res chain seq x y z
N VAL A 1 19.94 -26.74 25.77
CA VAL A 1 18.91 -26.30 24.82
C VAL A 1 18.12 -25.18 25.47
N ILE A 2 17.86 -24.11 24.74
CA ILE A 2 17.07 -22.95 25.16
C ILE A 2 15.87 -22.87 24.23
N LEU A 3 14.69 -22.81 24.81
CA LEU A 3 13.44 -22.54 24.09
C LEU A 3 13.08 -21.06 24.31
N SER A 4 12.71 -20.36 23.25
CA SER A 4 12.25 -18.97 23.31
C SER A 4 10.96 -18.85 22.50
N SER A 5 10.05 -18.01 23.00
CA SER A 5 8.84 -17.54 22.33
C SER A 5 8.85 -16.04 22.38
N THR A 6 8.55 -15.42 21.25
CA THR A 6 8.50 -13.95 21.12
C THR A 6 7.21 -13.60 20.42
N THR A 7 6.31 -12.96 21.17
CA THR A 7 5.03 -12.48 20.67
C THR A 7 5.11 -10.98 20.41
N GLY A 8 4.69 -10.54 19.23
CA GLY A 8 4.58 -9.15 18.85
C GLY A 8 3.14 -8.77 18.52
N HIS A 9 2.71 -7.60 19.00
CA HIS A 9 1.45 -6.99 18.60
C HIS A 9 1.68 -5.51 18.32
N GLN A 10 1.18 -5.05 17.18
CA GLN A 10 1.23 -3.66 16.77
C GLN A 10 -0.16 -3.18 16.38
N TYR A 11 -0.55 -2.05 16.92
CA TYR A 11 -1.72 -1.30 16.49
C TYR A 11 -1.26 0.08 16.05
N PHE A 12 -1.67 0.48 14.84
CA PHE A 12 -1.36 1.78 14.26
C PHE A 12 -2.64 2.42 13.74
N LYS A 13 -2.76 3.73 13.95
CA LYS A 13 -3.83 4.54 13.38
C LYS A 13 -3.25 5.88 12.96
N ASP A 14 -3.48 6.26 11.72
CA ASP A 14 -3.04 7.54 11.16
C ASP A 14 -4.20 8.24 10.45
N ASP A 15 -4.20 9.57 10.49
CA ASP A 15 -5.13 10.43 9.74
C ASP A 15 -4.32 11.60 9.20
N MET A 16 -4.07 11.58 7.90
CA MET A 16 -3.23 12.54 7.20
C MET A 16 -4.03 13.24 6.11
N LYS A 17 -4.02 14.56 6.15
CA LYS A 17 -4.55 15.39 5.06
C LYS A 17 -3.39 16.10 4.38
N MET A 18 -3.30 15.97 3.07
CA MET A 18 -2.18 16.49 2.30
C MET A 18 -2.68 17.19 1.04
N ASP A 19 -2.14 18.36 0.80
CA ASP A 19 -2.15 19.01 -0.50
C ASP A 19 -0.92 18.49 -1.27
N GLN A 20 -1.17 17.72 -2.33
CA GLN A 20 -0.10 17.03 -3.07
C GLN A 20 0.27 17.72 -4.38
N ASP A 21 -0.43 18.78 -4.77
CA ASP A 21 -0.14 19.45 -6.02
C ASP A 21 1.04 20.44 -5.92
N PHE A 22 1.44 20.81 -4.68
CA PHE A 22 2.57 21.69 -4.40
C PHE A 22 2.53 23.03 -5.19
N SER A 23 1.34 23.47 -5.58
CA SER A 23 1.10 24.67 -6.36
C SER A 23 0.21 25.65 -5.61
N PRO A 24 0.15 26.94 -6.01
CA PRO A 24 -0.80 27.89 -5.45
C PRO A 24 -2.23 27.67 -5.96
N LEU A 25 -2.46 26.72 -6.87
CA LEU A 25 -3.78 26.38 -7.39
C LEU A 25 -4.47 25.38 -6.47
N SER A 26 -5.78 25.40 -6.47
CA SER A 26 -6.58 24.42 -5.72
C SER A 26 -6.91 23.22 -6.62
N ILE A 27 -5.96 22.31 -6.80
CA ILE A 27 -6.10 21.18 -7.74
C ILE A 27 -6.76 19.99 -7.05
N PHE A 28 -6.11 19.38 -6.06
CA PHE A 28 -6.70 18.28 -5.30
C PHE A 28 -6.09 18.12 -3.91
N THR A 29 -6.85 17.55 -3.01
CA THR A 29 -6.38 17.13 -1.70
C THR A 29 -6.55 15.63 -1.52
N LEU A 30 -5.55 15.00 -0.90
CA LEU A 30 -5.61 13.63 -0.43
C LEU A 30 -5.88 13.62 1.07
N ASN A 31 -6.85 12.84 1.49
CA ASN A 31 -7.11 12.57 2.90
C ASN A 31 -6.92 11.07 3.13
N GLN A 32 -5.77 10.69 3.68
CA GLN A 32 -5.44 9.28 3.92
C GLN A 32 -5.66 8.93 5.37
N LYS A 33 -6.46 7.90 5.63
CA LYS A 33 -6.65 7.31 6.94
C LYS A 33 -6.21 5.86 6.89
N GLN A 34 -5.33 5.50 7.83
CA GLN A 34 -4.85 4.13 7.93
C GLN A 34 -5.13 3.56 9.32
N LYS A 35 -5.49 2.28 9.33
CA LYS A 35 -5.64 1.49 10.54
C LYS A 35 -5.01 0.14 10.30
N GLN A 36 -4.03 -0.19 11.11
CA GLN A 36 -3.30 -1.46 11.04
C GLN A 36 -3.40 -2.20 12.36
N ASN A 37 -3.57 -3.51 12.28
CA ASN A 37 -3.53 -4.41 13.40
C ASN A 37 -2.69 -5.62 13.01
N ALA A 38 -1.47 -5.69 13.54
CA ALA A 38 -0.50 -6.73 13.23
C ALA A 38 -0.19 -7.59 14.46
N PHE A 39 -0.11 -8.89 14.25
CA PHE A 39 0.30 -9.88 15.23
C PHE A 39 1.40 -10.76 14.66
N SER A 40 2.40 -11.07 15.46
CA SER A 40 3.47 -11.99 15.09
C SER A 40 3.88 -12.89 16.26
N GLU A 41 4.32 -14.09 15.93
CA GLU A 41 4.85 -15.05 16.89
C GLU A 41 6.09 -15.72 16.32
N GLU A 42 7.12 -15.82 17.14
CA GLU A 42 8.34 -16.57 16.85
C GLU A 42 8.60 -17.60 17.94
N LEU A 43 8.71 -18.84 17.55
CA LEU A 43 9.14 -19.95 18.39
C LEU A 43 10.52 -20.39 17.95
N ALA A 44 11.50 -20.35 18.84
CA ALA A 44 12.86 -20.75 18.52
C ALA A 44 13.46 -21.69 19.58
N ILE A 45 14.18 -22.68 19.09
CA ILE A 45 14.98 -23.60 19.89
C ILE A 45 16.46 -23.44 19.53
N LYS A 46 17.30 -23.28 20.54
CA LYS A 46 18.74 -23.00 20.37
C LYS A 46 19.59 -23.96 21.19
N SER A 47 20.75 -24.31 20.65
CA SER A 47 21.73 -25.09 21.39
C SER A 47 22.34 -24.28 22.55
N ASN A 48 23.02 -24.95 23.47
CA ASN A 48 23.81 -24.28 24.48
C ASN A 48 25.02 -23.59 23.84
N THR A 49 25.33 -22.37 24.24
CA THR A 49 26.42 -21.53 23.72
C THR A 49 27.80 -21.94 24.19
N ARG A 50 27.94 -22.95 25.08
CA ARG A 50 29.22 -23.44 25.63
C ARG A 50 29.95 -24.39 24.68
N ASN A 51 29.29 -24.86 23.62
CA ASN A 51 29.89 -25.80 22.67
C ASN A 51 30.45 -25.07 21.47
N ASN A 52 31.48 -25.62 20.85
CA ASN A 52 32.03 -25.10 19.60
C ASN A 52 31.00 -25.14 18.46
N TYR A 53 30.11 -26.13 18.47
CA TYR A 53 28.99 -26.20 17.55
C TYR A 53 27.72 -25.65 18.20
N GLN A 54 27.18 -24.62 17.57
CA GLN A 54 25.93 -23.93 18.01
C GLN A 54 24.95 -23.97 16.85
N TRP A 55 23.70 -24.16 17.18
CA TRP A 55 22.62 -24.15 16.20
C TRP A 55 21.36 -23.52 16.76
N SER A 56 20.56 -22.98 15.87
CA SER A 56 19.20 -22.51 16.16
C SER A 56 18.24 -22.98 15.07
N PHE A 57 17.03 -23.25 15.48
CA PHE A 57 15.90 -23.57 14.61
C PHE A 57 14.71 -22.77 15.08
N GLY A 58 13.98 -22.15 14.15
CA GLY A 58 12.82 -21.34 14.50
C GLY A 58 11.70 -21.39 13.47
N LEU A 59 10.51 -21.17 14.00
CA LEU A 59 9.27 -21.00 13.27
C LEU A 59 8.77 -19.58 13.56
N TYR A 60 8.44 -18.82 12.53
CA TYR A 60 7.86 -17.49 12.62
C TYR A 60 6.56 -17.44 11.84
N GLY A 61 5.58 -16.74 12.39
CA GLY A 61 4.33 -16.46 11.71
C GLY A 61 3.86 -15.05 11.99
N PHE A 62 3.14 -14.45 11.05
CA PHE A 62 2.51 -13.16 11.24
C PHE A 62 1.15 -13.10 10.54
N TYR A 63 0.32 -12.22 11.04
CA TYR A 63 -0.92 -11.74 10.43
C TYR A 63 -0.96 -10.23 10.56
N ASP A 64 -1.25 -9.55 9.46
CA ASP A 64 -1.37 -8.10 9.39
C ASP A 64 -2.65 -7.72 8.65
N ASP A 65 -3.46 -6.89 9.27
CA ASP A 65 -4.71 -6.38 8.74
C ASP A 65 -4.60 -4.85 8.60
N LEU A 66 -4.38 -4.40 7.36
CA LEU A 66 -4.25 -3.00 7.03
C LEU A 66 -5.46 -2.53 6.24
N HIS A 67 -6.18 -1.58 6.81
CA HIS A 67 -7.24 -0.82 6.17
C HIS A 67 -6.76 0.59 5.85
N THR A 68 -6.97 1.02 4.60
CA THR A 68 -6.60 2.36 4.14
C THR A 68 -7.79 3.01 3.44
N ASP A 69 -8.25 4.15 3.96
CA ASP A 69 -9.11 5.07 3.23
C ASP A 69 -8.22 6.17 2.62
N GLY A 70 -8.31 6.34 1.32
CA GLY A 70 -7.51 7.33 0.58
C GLY A 70 -8.35 8.05 -0.48
N PRO A 71 -9.41 8.80 -0.08
CA PRO A 71 -10.19 9.55 -1.04
C PRO A 71 -9.37 10.69 -1.65
N VAL A 72 -9.60 10.92 -2.94
CA VAL A 72 -9.06 12.07 -3.68
C VAL A 72 -10.20 13.07 -3.92
N ASP A 73 -9.95 14.30 -3.57
CA ASP A 73 -10.91 15.40 -3.67
C ASP A 73 -10.39 16.44 -4.69
N PHE A 74 -10.83 16.31 -5.94
CA PHE A 74 -10.53 17.29 -6.99
C PHE A 74 -11.38 18.54 -6.79
N LYS A 75 -10.71 19.68 -6.79
CA LYS A 75 -11.28 21.00 -6.71
C LYS A 75 -11.48 21.60 -8.10
N GLU A 76 -12.07 22.79 -8.16
CA GLU A 76 -12.40 23.46 -9.41
C GLU A 76 -11.20 23.61 -10.37
N ASP A 77 -10.04 24.03 -9.85
CA ASP A 77 -8.83 24.17 -10.65
C ASP A 77 -8.34 22.81 -11.18
N GLY A 78 -8.45 21.74 -10.36
CA GLY A 78 -8.09 20.40 -10.75
C GLY A 78 -8.99 19.84 -11.85
N ILE A 79 -10.28 20.11 -11.77
CA ILE A 79 -11.22 19.74 -12.83
C ILE A 79 -10.84 20.45 -14.12
N LYS A 80 -10.60 21.77 -14.08
CA LYS A 80 -10.29 22.58 -15.27
C LYS A 80 -8.93 22.29 -15.87
N THR A 81 -7.90 22.06 -15.04
CA THR A 81 -6.52 21.96 -15.50
C THR A 81 -6.05 20.52 -15.72
N VAL A 82 -6.67 19.55 -15.06
CA VAL A 82 -6.26 18.12 -15.13
C VAL A 82 -7.32 17.29 -15.83
N LEU A 83 -8.57 17.32 -15.36
CA LEU A 83 -9.58 16.38 -15.85
C LEU A 83 -10.19 16.81 -17.18
N GLN A 84 -10.62 18.07 -17.33
CA GLN A 84 -11.23 18.56 -18.57
C GLN A 84 -10.30 18.43 -19.79
N PRO A 85 -9.00 18.75 -19.71
CA PRO A 85 -8.06 18.57 -20.85
C PRO A 85 -7.98 17.14 -21.38
N VAL A 86 -8.23 16.11 -20.54
CA VAL A 86 -8.27 14.71 -21.00
C VAL A 86 -9.43 14.51 -21.99
N PHE A 87 -10.61 15.04 -21.69
CA PHE A 87 -11.77 14.98 -22.59
C PHE A 87 -11.57 15.82 -23.84
N ASP A 88 -10.94 16.98 -23.70
CA ASP A 88 -10.60 17.83 -24.86
C ASP A 88 -9.62 17.15 -25.80
N GLN A 89 -8.63 16.43 -25.25
CA GLN A 89 -7.72 15.63 -26.06
C GLN A 89 -8.43 14.45 -26.72
N LEU A 90 -9.30 13.77 -25.99
CA LEU A 90 -10.10 12.67 -26.56
C LEU A 90 -10.95 13.13 -27.75
N LYS A 91 -11.52 14.34 -27.68
CA LYS A 91 -12.25 14.95 -28.81
C LYS A 91 -11.36 15.21 -30.01
N LYS A 92 -10.11 15.67 -29.82
CA LYS A 92 -9.14 15.87 -30.90
C LYS A 92 -8.79 14.55 -31.59
N ASP A 93 -8.60 13.51 -30.80
CA ASP A 93 -8.25 12.17 -31.32
C ASP A 93 -9.46 11.50 -32.01
N HIS A 94 -10.69 11.84 -31.59
CA HIS A 94 -11.94 11.32 -32.13
C HIS A 94 -12.91 12.43 -32.57
N PRO A 95 -12.66 13.08 -33.75
CA PRO A 95 -13.43 14.26 -34.17
C PRO A 95 -14.96 14.07 -34.31
N LYS A 96 -15.40 12.82 -34.48
CA LYS A 96 -16.84 12.49 -34.57
C LYS A 96 -17.55 12.44 -33.22
N MET A 97 -16.82 12.37 -32.09
CA MET A 97 -17.41 12.40 -30.77
C MET A 97 -17.99 13.80 -30.46
N PRO A 98 -19.03 13.89 -29.62
CA PRO A 98 -19.44 15.18 -29.08
C PRO A 98 -18.34 15.78 -28.18
N TYR A 99 -18.40 17.08 -27.92
CA TYR A 99 -17.63 17.72 -26.85
C TYR A 99 -18.18 17.23 -25.51
N LEU A 100 -17.30 16.76 -24.64
CA LEU A 100 -17.64 16.34 -23.27
C LEU A 100 -17.15 17.42 -22.31
N LYS A 101 -18.06 17.89 -21.47
CA LYS A 101 -17.75 18.91 -20.45
C LYS A 101 -18.12 18.40 -19.06
N ILE A 102 -17.19 18.51 -18.13
CA ILE A 102 -17.50 18.27 -16.72
C ILE A 102 -18.32 19.45 -16.20
N LEU A 103 -19.46 19.15 -15.60
CA LEU A 103 -20.40 20.16 -15.10
C LEU A 103 -20.21 20.45 -13.61
N ASP A 104 -19.58 19.53 -12.89
CA ASP A 104 -19.27 19.70 -11.48
C ASP A 104 -18.00 20.56 -11.31
N ASP A 105 -17.99 21.36 -10.27
CA ASP A 105 -16.84 22.16 -9.82
C ASP A 105 -16.02 21.44 -8.73
N HIS A 106 -16.44 20.24 -8.38
CA HIS A 106 -15.86 19.42 -7.32
C HIS A 106 -16.09 17.94 -7.63
N LEU A 107 -15.06 17.12 -7.56
CA LEU A 107 -15.16 15.68 -7.76
C LEU A 107 -14.49 14.92 -6.62
N TYR A 108 -15.30 14.25 -5.82
CA TYR A 108 -14.86 13.38 -4.76
C TYR A 108 -14.78 11.93 -5.26
N ILE A 109 -13.59 11.35 -5.22
CA ILE A 109 -13.32 9.97 -5.58
C ILE A 109 -13.00 9.20 -4.30
N PRO A 110 -13.93 8.43 -3.73
CA PRO A 110 -13.63 7.59 -2.58
C PRO A 110 -12.65 6.48 -2.97
N GLY A 111 -11.76 6.14 -2.06
CA GLY A 111 -10.87 5.00 -2.19
C GLY A 111 -10.76 4.31 -0.83
N SER A 112 -11.14 3.05 -0.77
CA SER A 112 -11.02 2.22 0.43
C SER A 112 -10.37 0.90 0.05
N PHE A 113 -9.34 0.51 0.80
CA PHE A 113 -8.49 -0.64 0.52
C PHE A 113 -8.33 -1.47 1.79
N ASP A 114 -8.68 -2.75 1.71
CA ASP A 114 -8.39 -3.75 2.72
C ASP A 114 -7.28 -4.66 2.20
N THR A 115 -6.15 -4.67 2.90
CA THR A 115 -4.95 -5.42 2.49
C THR A 115 -4.47 -6.38 3.57
N PRO A 116 -5.27 -7.41 3.93
CA PRO A 116 -4.81 -8.43 4.86
C PRO A 116 -3.64 -9.22 4.28
N SER A 117 -2.63 -9.45 5.09
CA SER A 117 -1.49 -10.29 4.77
C SER A 117 -1.15 -11.26 5.88
N TYR A 118 -0.60 -12.42 5.55
CA TYR A 118 -0.08 -13.37 6.51
C TYR A 118 1.10 -14.11 5.93
N GLY A 119 1.97 -14.55 6.80
CA GLY A 119 3.13 -15.31 6.40
C GLY A 119 3.61 -16.28 7.46
N LEU A 120 4.36 -17.28 6.99
CA LEU A 120 5.04 -18.28 7.80
C LEU A 120 6.48 -18.39 7.32
N ALA A 121 7.40 -18.55 8.25
CA ALA A 121 8.79 -18.78 7.93
C ALA A 121 9.36 -19.88 8.82
N LEU A 122 10.23 -20.68 8.22
CA LEU A 122 11.02 -21.70 8.89
C LEU A 122 12.48 -21.39 8.66
N TYR A 123 13.29 -21.40 9.71
CA TYR A 123 14.70 -21.15 9.57
C TYR A 123 15.57 -22.06 10.42
N HIS A 124 16.78 -22.28 9.93
CA HIS A 124 17.83 -22.97 10.64
C HIS A 124 19.17 -22.25 10.42
N GLN A 125 19.95 -22.15 11.48
CA GLN A 125 21.31 -21.61 11.44
C GLN A 125 22.23 -22.49 12.25
N SER A 126 23.41 -22.75 11.73
CA SER A 126 24.49 -23.45 12.39
C SER A 126 25.76 -22.62 12.39
N THR A 127 26.44 -22.59 13.53
CA THR A 127 27.72 -21.90 13.70
C THR A 127 28.75 -22.92 14.27
N TYR A 128 29.90 -23.00 13.67
CA TYR A 128 31.04 -23.74 14.20
C TYR A 128 32.14 -22.77 14.57
N ASN A 129 32.51 -22.76 15.85
CA ASN A 129 33.51 -21.87 16.44
C ASN A 129 34.85 -22.59 16.61
N ASN A 130 35.92 -21.79 16.74
CA ASN A 130 37.27 -22.27 17.00
C ASN A 130 37.79 -23.27 15.95
N LEU A 131 37.54 -22.98 14.67
CA LEU A 131 38.21 -23.66 13.57
C LEU A 131 39.67 -23.25 13.50
N PHE A 132 40.50 -24.12 12.97
CA PHE A 132 41.90 -23.78 12.69
C PHE A 132 42.01 -22.85 11.47
N PRO A 133 42.73 -21.72 11.53
CA PRO A 133 43.45 -21.16 12.69
C PRO A 133 42.54 -20.69 13.82
N GLU A 134 43.02 -20.68 15.06
CA GLU A 134 42.26 -20.29 16.24
C GLU A 134 41.57 -18.95 16.07
N GLY A 135 40.31 -18.86 16.50
CA GLY A 135 39.47 -17.67 16.40
C GLY A 135 38.60 -17.60 15.16
N LEU A 136 38.74 -18.51 14.19
CA LEU A 136 37.85 -18.55 13.03
C LEU A 136 36.51 -19.20 13.41
N SER A 137 35.42 -18.56 13.04
CA SER A 137 34.05 -19.11 13.15
C SER A 137 33.37 -19.07 11.79
N ILE A 138 32.64 -20.13 11.45
CA ILE A 138 31.83 -20.22 10.23
C ILE A 138 30.37 -20.38 10.63
N THR A 139 29.51 -19.51 10.06
CA THR A 139 28.07 -19.59 10.21
C THR A 139 27.39 -19.80 8.87
N ALA A 140 26.48 -20.76 8.81
CA ALA A 140 25.61 -20.99 7.67
C ALA A 140 24.17 -21.11 8.14
N GLY A 141 23.24 -20.59 7.33
CA GLY A 141 21.81 -20.63 7.64
C GLY A 141 20.98 -20.74 6.39
N ILE A 142 19.76 -21.23 6.58
CA ILE A 142 18.72 -21.30 5.56
C ILE A 142 17.41 -20.81 6.17
N ARG A 143 16.62 -20.07 5.38
CA ARG A 143 15.28 -19.64 5.72
C ARG A 143 14.36 -19.86 4.53
N LEU A 144 13.19 -20.40 4.81
CA LEU A 144 12.11 -20.57 3.85
C LEU A 144 10.94 -19.71 4.32
N ASP A 145 10.45 -18.85 3.44
CA ASP A 145 9.35 -17.94 3.70
C ASP A 145 8.18 -18.23 2.76
N TYR A 146 6.99 -18.18 3.29
CA TYR A 146 5.74 -18.14 2.56
C TYR A 146 4.95 -16.93 3.02
N GLU A 147 4.53 -16.08 2.08
CA GLU A 147 3.71 -14.92 2.33
C GLU A 147 2.56 -14.86 1.34
N LYS A 148 1.40 -14.43 1.82
CA LYS A 148 0.24 -14.17 0.99
C LYS A 148 -0.40 -12.86 1.43
N GLN A 149 -0.61 -11.97 0.45
CA GLN A 149 -1.34 -10.72 0.60
C GLN A 149 -2.57 -10.75 -0.30
N LYS A 150 -3.66 -10.19 0.19
CA LYS A 150 -4.88 -9.93 -0.55
C LYS A 150 -5.12 -8.43 -0.61
N MET A 151 -5.72 -7.95 -1.69
CA MET A 151 -6.19 -6.58 -1.78
C MET A 151 -7.63 -6.60 -2.24
N ASP A 152 -8.51 -6.11 -1.39
CA ASP A 152 -9.89 -5.82 -1.73
C ASP A 152 -10.02 -4.28 -1.76
N TYR A 153 -10.60 -3.74 -2.83
CA TYR A 153 -10.74 -2.29 -2.97
C TYR A 153 -12.16 -1.91 -3.36
N ASN A 154 -12.57 -0.74 -2.92
CA ASN A 154 -13.82 -0.11 -3.32
C ASN A 154 -13.56 1.35 -3.69
N SER A 155 -13.91 1.71 -4.92
CA SER A 155 -13.81 3.08 -5.42
C SER A 155 -14.94 3.32 -6.41
N GLU A 156 -15.78 4.31 -6.14
CA GLU A 156 -16.88 4.72 -7.02
C GLU A 156 -16.93 6.25 -7.06
N ALA A 157 -16.74 6.83 -8.23
CA ALA A 157 -16.89 8.26 -8.42
C ALA A 157 -18.13 8.55 -9.28
N LYS A 158 -18.87 9.59 -8.93
CA LYS A 158 -19.99 10.09 -9.72
C LYS A 158 -19.67 11.51 -10.17
N MET A 159 -19.83 11.76 -11.45
CA MET A 159 -19.51 13.02 -12.09
C MET A 159 -20.60 13.36 -13.09
N ARG A 160 -21.16 14.57 -12.99
CA ARG A 160 -22.11 15.07 -13.99
C ARG A 160 -21.33 15.53 -15.22
N MET A 161 -21.76 15.07 -16.36
CA MET A 161 -21.18 15.44 -17.63
C MET A 161 -22.23 16.06 -18.53
N GLY A 162 -21.80 17.01 -19.35
CA GLY A 162 -22.60 17.54 -20.43
C GLY A 162 -21.98 17.23 -21.77
N PHE A 163 -22.77 17.05 -22.79
CA PHE A 163 -22.27 16.90 -24.15
C PHE A 163 -22.82 17.98 -25.08
N GLY A 164 -22.01 18.41 -26.02
CA GLY A 164 -22.37 19.42 -27.02
C GLY A 164 -21.76 19.09 -28.37
N PHE A 165 -22.34 19.66 -29.44
CA PHE A 165 -21.86 19.44 -30.79
C PHE A 165 -20.98 20.60 -31.31
N VAL A 166 -20.96 21.69 -30.60
CA VAL A 166 -20.18 22.91 -30.93
C VAL A 166 -19.25 23.24 -29.77
N GLU A 167 -18.00 23.56 -30.09
CA GLU A 167 -17.00 24.00 -29.10
C GLU A 167 -17.49 25.25 -28.37
N ASN A 168 -17.44 25.22 -27.05
CA ASN A 168 -17.98 26.28 -26.17
C ASN A 168 -19.46 26.61 -26.35
N GLY A 169 -20.21 25.71 -27.03
CA GLY A 169 -21.65 25.85 -27.21
C GLY A 169 -22.45 25.31 -26.01
N PRO A 170 -23.79 25.37 -26.11
CA PRO A 170 -24.65 24.78 -25.09
C PRO A 170 -24.40 23.27 -24.97
N VAL A 171 -24.37 22.79 -23.75
CA VAL A 171 -24.22 21.36 -23.42
C VAL A 171 -25.51 20.82 -22.81
N ILE A 172 -25.80 19.58 -23.11
CA ILE A 172 -26.93 18.82 -22.56
C ILE A 172 -26.38 18.00 -21.39
N ASP A 173 -27.00 18.12 -20.22
CA ASP A 173 -26.64 17.35 -19.00
C ASP A 173 -27.10 15.88 -19.17
N ILE A 174 -26.25 14.93 -18.74
CA ILE A 174 -26.45 13.47 -18.81
C ILE A 174 -26.07 12.77 -17.51
#